data_732b4effb2defa35d37fc154335125af
#
_entry.id   732b4effb2defa35d37fc154335125af
#
_cell.length_a   1.000
_cell.length_b   1.000
_cell.length_c   1.000
_cell.angle_alpha   90.00
_cell.angle_beta   90.00
_cell.angle_gamma   90.00
#
_symmetry.space_group_name_H-M   'P 1'
#
loop_
_entity.id
_entity.type
_entity.pdbx_description
1 polymer ?
#
loop_
_entity_poly.entity_id
_entity_poly.type
_entity_poly.pdbx_seq_one_letter_code
_entity_poly.pdbx_strand_id
1 'polypeptide(L)'
;VIDMFDTVMNLVKEWNVTGICLRLALATFVGVIIGLDREYKNKGAGIKTHALVCIGAAMAMIVNEYVFREFPNMNTDITRLGAQVISGIGFLGVGTIMMNGRSEVKGLTTAAGLWACAGVGLAAGIGFAEGTLLAVIFILFIFRVLAPLDKKLHKNSKRIDLYMEFKDSESIRPFMESLRRQKVDLLEFDFRKDKLGLHIPAAAMSLRLPHYGQKRAFKNDLRNTESVVYFEEV
;
A
#
# COMPACT_ATOMS: atom_id res chain seq x y z
N VAL A 1 -30.78 17.70 11.81
CA VAL A 1 -29.62 16.99 11.23
C VAL A 1 -29.50 15.58 11.85
N ILE A 2 -29.60 15.43 13.18
CA ILE A 2 -29.52 14.14 13.87
C ILE A 2 -30.67 13.23 13.44
N ASP A 3 -31.91 13.74 13.44
CA ASP A 3 -33.08 12.98 13.01
C ASP A 3 -33.01 12.47 11.56
N MET A 4 -32.44 13.28 10.66
CA MET A 4 -32.24 12.89 9.26
C MET A 4 -31.18 11.80 9.12
N PHE A 5 -30.09 11.89 9.90
CA PHE A 5 -29.05 10.85 9.91
C PHE A 5 -29.60 9.52 10.41
N ASP A 6 -30.34 9.52 11.54
CA ASP A 6 -30.97 8.33 12.09
C ASP A 6 -31.97 7.72 11.12
N THR A 7 -32.74 8.54 10.39
CA THR A 7 -33.67 8.08 9.36
C THR A 7 -32.93 7.36 8.23
N VAL A 8 -31.84 7.93 7.72
CA VAL A 8 -31.03 7.30 6.66
C VAL A 8 -30.40 6.00 7.14
N MET A 9 -29.87 5.97 8.38
CA MET A 9 -29.30 4.75 8.97
C MET A 9 -30.31 3.63 9.10
N ASN A 10 -31.56 3.97 9.47
CA ASN A 10 -32.65 3.00 9.59
C ASN A 10 -33.07 2.49 8.19
N LEU A 11 -33.16 3.35 7.19
CA LEU A 11 -33.45 2.94 5.81
C LEU A 11 -32.41 1.98 5.23
N VAL A 12 -31.14 2.15 5.55
CA VAL A 12 -30.06 1.22 5.14
C VAL A 12 -30.25 -0.17 5.76
N LYS A 13 -30.83 -0.26 6.97
CA LYS A 13 -31.09 -1.54 7.66
C LYS A 13 -32.27 -2.29 7.09
N GLU A 14 -33.21 -1.60 6.43
CA GLU A 14 -34.40 -2.22 5.86
C GLU A 14 -34.06 -3.15 4.70
N TRP A 15 -34.82 -4.27 4.63
CA TRP A 15 -34.74 -5.22 3.53
C TRP A 15 -35.80 -4.90 2.48
N ASN A 16 -35.55 -3.87 1.69
CA ASN A 16 -36.36 -3.47 0.55
C ASN A 16 -35.44 -2.92 -0.56
N VAL A 17 -35.99 -2.64 -1.73
CA VAL A 17 -35.22 -2.12 -2.87
C VAL A 17 -34.47 -0.85 -2.52
N THR A 18 -35.09 0.05 -1.74
CA THR A 18 -34.44 1.30 -1.29
C THR A 18 -33.27 1.04 -0.39
N GLY A 19 -33.41 0.15 0.61
CA GLY A 19 -32.32 -0.23 1.52
C GLY A 19 -31.17 -0.90 0.78
N ILE A 20 -31.45 -1.81 -0.16
CA ILE A 20 -30.43 -2.45 -1.00
C ILE A 20 -29.69 -1.39 -1.85
N CYS A 21 -30.42 -0.47 -2.49
CA CYS A 21 -29.81 0.62 -3.25
C CYS A 21 -28.90 1.50 -2.36
N LEU A 22 -29.34 1.83 -1.14
CA LEU A 22 -28.55 2.62 -0.20
C LEU A 22 -27.29 1.89 0.25
N ARG A 23 -27.34 0.58 0.50
CA ARG A 23 -26.18 -0.25 0.86
C ARG A 23 -25.14 -0.25 -0.28
N LEU A 24 -25.59 -0.45 -1.53
CA LEU A 24 -24.70 -0.43 -2.69
C LEU A 24 -24.15 0.98 -2.95
N ALA A 25 -24.96 2.02 -2.79
CA ALA A 25 -24.51 3.41 -2.89
C ALA A 25 -23.47 3.74 -1.83
N LEU A 26 -23.71 3.33 -0.58
CA LEU A 26 -22.75 3.49 0.53
C LEU A 26 -21.43 2.76 0.22
N ALA A 27 -21.50 1.50 -0.19
CA ALA A 27 -20.31 0.72 -0.56
C ALA A 27 -19.52 1.39 -1.69
N THR A 28 -20.22 1.87 -2.73
CA THR A 28 -19.60 2.59 -3.83
C THR A 28 -18.93 3.88 -3.35
N PHE A 29 -19.66 4.68 -2.58
CA PHE A 29 -19.18 5.97 -2.06
C PHE A 29 -17.93 5.82 -1.20
N VAL A 30 -17.92 4.88 -0.26
CA VAL A 30 -16.74 4.67 0.60
C VAL A 30 -15.57 4.11 -0.19
N GLY A 31 -15.80 3.22 -1.16
CA GLY A 31 -14.76 2.73 -2.07
C GLY A 31 -14.15 3.86 -2.91
N VAL A 32 -14.98 4.78 -3.42
CA VAL A 32 -14.52 5.97 -4.13
C VAL A 32 -13.66 6.86 -3.23
N ILE A 33 -14.09 7.14 -2.00
CA ILE A 33 -13.34 7.99 -1.05
C ILE A 33 -11.96 7.38 -0.74
N ILE A 34 -11.89 6.09 -0.45
CA ILE A 34 -10.62 5.40 -0.20
C ILE A 34 -9.75 5.44 -1.46
N GLY A 35 -10.34 5.15 -2.61
CA GLY A 35 -9.64 5.13 -3.90
C GLY A 35 -9.14 6.50 -4.34
N LEU A 36 -9.84 7.60 -4.03
CA LEU A 36 -9.39 8.98 -4.29
C LEU A 36 -8.08 9.29 -3.58
N ASP A 37 -7.93 8.92 -2.31
CA ASP A 37 -6.66 9.13 -1.58
C ASP A 37 -5.51 8.34 -2.23
N ARG A 38 -5.79 7.16 -2.78
CA ARG A 38 -4.80 6.32 -3.45
C ARG A 38 -4.43 6.84 -4.83
N GLU A 39 -5.43 7.24 -5.62
CA GLU A 39 -5.24 7.85 -6.96
C GLU A 39 -4.41 9.12 -6.86
N TYR A 40 -4.75 10.03 -5.95
CA TYR A 40 -4.02 11.27 -5.72
C TYR A 40 -2.53 11.04 -5.38
N LYS A 41 -2.23 9.93 -4.72
CA LYS A 41 -0.85 9.54 -4.36
C LYS A 41 -0.16 8.67 -5.41
N ASN A 42 -0.73 8.50 -6.61
CA ASN A 42 -0.22 7.65 -7.69
C ASN A 42 0.12 6.22 -7.21
N LYS A 43 -0.80 5.58 -6.45
CA LYS A 43 -0.65 4.20 -6.00
C LYS A 43 -1.33 3.22 -6.96
N GLY A 44 -0.85 1.98 -7.03
CA GLY A 44 -1.22 1.01 -8.06
C GLY A 44 -2.72 0.66 -8.17
N ALA A 45 -3.51 0.80 -7.09
CA ALA A 45 -4.97 0.64 -7.11
C ALA A 45 -5.63 1.99 -6.78
N GLY A 46 -6.43 2.52 -7.70
CA GLY A 46 -7.10 3.82 -7.60
C GLY A 46 -8.60 3.71 -7.33
N ILE A 47 -9.35 4.73 -7.74
CA ILE A 47 -10.79 4.91 -7.48
C ILE A 47 -11.60 3.71 -7.96
N LYS A 48 -11.44 3.33 -9.23
CA LYS A 48 -12.23 2.25 -9.85
C LYS A 48 -12.05 0.93 -9.12
N THR A 49 -10.81 0.59 -8.79
CA THR A 49 -10.47 -0.68 -8.14
C THR A 49 -11.09 -0.78 -6.75
N HIS A 50 -10.95 0.27 -5.92
CA HIS A 50 -11.52 0.28 -4.57
C HIS A 50 -13.04 0.28 -4.60
N ALA A 51 -13.68 1.05 -5.49
CA ALA A 51 -15.13 1.06 -5.65
C ALA A 51 -15.67 -0.32 -6.07
N LEU A 52 -15.03 -0.99 -7.04
CA LEU A 52 -15.44 -2.32 -7.48
C LEU A 52 -15.25 -3.38 -6.40
N VAL A 53 -14.18 -3.30 -5.61
CA VAL A 53 -13.96 -4.21 -4.47
C VAL A 53 -15.04 -4.02 -3.40
N CYS A 54 -15.35 -2.78 -3.03
CA CYS A 54 -16.41 -2.50 -2.06
C CYS A 54 -17.79 -2.97 -2.54
N ILE A 55 -18.18 -2.65 -3.77
CA ILE A 55 -19.50 -3.04 -4.29
C ILE A 55 -19.61 -4.55 -4.46
N GLY A 56 -18.55 -5.23 -4.92
CA GLY A 56 -18.53 -6.69 -5.04
C GLY A 56 -18.66 -7.38 -3.69
N ALA A 57 -17.95 -6.89 -2.67
CA ALA A 57 -18.05 -7.39 -1.30
C ALA A 57 -19.44 -7.14 -0.70
N ALA A 58 -20.02 -5.94 -0.90
CA ALA A 58 -21.36 -5.60 -0.45
C ALA A 58 -22.40 -6.51 -1.11
N MET A 59 -22.27 -6.76 -2.42
CA MET A 59 -23.18 -7.64 -3.14
C MET A 59 -23.13 -9.08 -2.62
N ALA A 60 -21.94 -9.59 -2.25
CA ALA A 60 -21.82 -10.91 -1.64
C ALA A 60 -22.64 -11.03 -0.34
N MET A 61 -22.63 -9.99 0.51
CA MET A 61 -23.43 -9.98 1.74
C MET A 61 -24.93 -9.81 1.47
N ILE A 62 -25.32 -9.01 0.50
CA ILE A 62 -26.72 -8.85 0.08
C ILE A 62 -27.27 -10.19 -0.45
N VAL A 63 -26.49 -10.89 -1.28
CA VAL A 63 -26.87 -12.23 -1.78
C VAL A 63 -27.00 -13.22 -0.62
N ASN A 64 -26.06 -13.16 0.34
CA ASN A 64 -26.11 -14.02 1.52
C ASN A 64 -27.37 -13.78 2.37
N GLU A 65 -27.72 -12.51 2.60
CA GLU A 65 -28.96 -12.13 3.31
C GLU A 65 -30.21 -12.55 2.52
N TYR A 66 -30.20 -12.42 1.19
CA TYR A 66 -31.28 -12.89 0.33
C TYR A 66 -31.52 -14.40 0.51
N VAL A 67 -30.48 -15.21 0.41
CA VAL A 67 -30.58 -16.68 0.58
C VAL A 67 -31.10 -17.04 1.97
N PHE A 68 -30.62 -16.39 3.00
CA PHE A 68 -31.06 -16.62 4.38
C PHE A 68 -32.56 -16.32 4.57
N ARG A 69 -33.08 -15.27 3.92
CA ARG A 69 -34.50 -14.85 4.03
C ARG A 69 -35.45 -15.72 3.20
N GLU A 70 -35.05 -16.06 1.96
CA GLU A 70 -35.87 -16.82 1.04
C GLU A 70 -35.89 -18.33 1.35
N PHE A 71 -34.85 -18.83 1.98
CA PHE A 71 -34.69 -20.26 2.28
C PHE A 71 -34.45 -20.55 3.77
N PRO A 72 -35.39 -20.18 4.66
CA PRO A 72 -35.16 -20.24 6.11
C PRO A 72 -34.97 -21.67 6.65
N ASN A 73 -35.41 -22.68 5.91
CA ASN A 73 -35.26 -24.09 6.32
C ASN A 73 -33.90 -24.72 5.89
N MET A 74 -33.09 -23.97 5.14
CA MET A 74 -31.74 -24.40 4.82
C MET A 74 -30.81 -24.08 5.97
N ASN A 75 -30.03 -25.05 6.41
CA ASN A 75 -28.98 -24.81 7.40
C ASN A 75 -27.79 -24.11 6.72
N THR A 76 -27.95 -22.81 6.45
CA THR A 76 -26.97 -21.99 5.71
C THR A 76 -26.05 -21.28 6.69
N ASP A 77 -24.74 -21.39 6.42
CA ASP A 77 -23.72 -20.61 7.15
C ASP A 77 -23.72 -19.17 6.63
N ILE A 78 -24.26 -18.25 7.41
CA ILE A 78 -24.37 -16.81 7.12
C ILE A 78 -22.99 -16.16 6.93
N THR A 79 -21.92 -16.74 7.47
CA THR A 79 -20.59 -16.14 7.39
C THR A 79 -19.78 -16.60 6.17
N ARG A 80 -20.22 -17.64 5.51
CA ARG A 80 -19.45 -18.34 4.47
C ARG A 80 -19.09 -17.47 3.27
N LEU A 81 -20.05 -16.74 2.70
CA LEU A 81 -19.78 -15.87 1.55
C LEU A 81 -18.83 -14.72 1.91
N GLY A 82 -19.03 -14.11 3.09
CA GLY A 82 -18.11 -13.09 3.58
C GLY A 82 -16.68 -13.62 3.79
N ALA A 83 -16.53 -14.81 4.37
CA ALA A 83 -15.25 -15.45 4.54
C ALA A 83 -14.55 -15.72 3.18
N GLN A 84 -15.30 -16.14 2.16
CA GLN A 84 -14.77 -16.37 0.81
C GLN A 84 -14.34 -15.06 0.14
N VAL A 85 -15.05 -13.94 0.35
CA VAL A 85 -14.63 -12.62 -0.14
C VAL A 85 -13.28 -12.24 0.49
N ILE A 86 -13.16 -12.36 1.82
CA ILE A 86 -11.91 -12.03 2.54
C ILE A 86 -10.74 -12.91 2.10
N SER A 87 -10.98 -14.19 1.84
CA SER A 87 -9.96 -15.10 1.29
C SER A 87 -9.61 -14.74 -0.16
N GLY A 88 -10.64 -14.50 -1.00
CA GLY A 88 -10.48 -14.24 -2.43
C GLY A 88 -9.78 -12.92 -2.76
N ILE A 89 -9.99 -11.88 -1.95
CA ILE A 89 -9.34 -10.57 -2.15
C ILE A 89 -7.81 -10.66 -2.03
N GLY A 90 -7.30 -11.68 -1.33
CA GLY A 90 -5.86 -11.95 -1.23
C GLY A 90 -5.20 -12.11 -2.60
N PHE A 91 -5.89 -12.72 -3.58
CA PHE A 91 -5.39 -12.86 -4.95
C PHE A 91 -5.19 -11.49 -5.64
N LEU A 92 -6.14 -10.57 -5.51
CA LEU A 92 -6.00 -9.20 -6.02
C LEU A 92 -4.89 -8.45 -5.27
N GLY A 93 -4.80 -8.66 -3.95
CA GLY A 93 -3.73 -8.09 -3.12
C GLY A 93 -2.35 -8.50 -3.62
N VAL A 94 -2.11 -9.79 -3.83
CA VAL A 94 -0.85 -10.31 -4.37
C VAL A 94 -0.55 -9.72 -5.74
N GLY A 95 -1.56 -9.55 -6.61
CA GLY A 95 -1.41 -8.92 -7.92
C GLY A 95 -0.90 -7.47 -7.87
N THR A 96 -0.99 -6.79 -6.73
CA THR A 96 -0.46 -5.42 -6.55
C THR A 96 0.95 -5.39 -5.96
N ILE A 97 1.47 -6.53 -5.48
CA ILE A 97 2.78 -6.64 -4.86
C ILE A 97 3.81 -6.92 -5.96
N MET A 98 4.76 -6.02 -6.11
CA MET A 98 5.81 -6.12 -7.11
C MET A 98 7.18 -6.07 -6.42
N MET A 99 8.08 -6.94 -6.84
CA MET A 99 9.48 -6.87 -6.49
C MET A 99 10.22 -6.04 -7.54
N ASN A 100 10.81 -4.95 -7.12
CA ASN A 100 11.74 -4.23 -7.99
C ASN A 100 13.08 -4.96 -8.00
N GLY A 101 13.82 -4.93 -9.12
CA GLY A 101 15.13 -5.58 -9.26
C GLY A 101 16.22 -5.15 -8.26
N ARG A 102 15.83 -4.42 -7.21
CA ARG A 102 16.63 -3.92 -6.08
C ARG A 102 16.17 -4.52 -4.73
N SER A 103 15.57 -5.69 -4.73
CA SER A 103 15.02 -6.37 -3.53
C SER A 103 13.99 -5.55 -2.73
N GLU A 104 13.45 -4.46 -3.32
CA GLU A 104 12.42 -3.65 -2.69
C GLU A 104 11.03 -4.18 -3.04
N VAL A 105 10.23 -4.51 -2.02
CA VAL A 105 8.85 -4.97 -2.20
C VAL A 105 7.93 -3.75 -2.17
N LYS A 106 7.28 -3.45 -3.30
CA LYS A 106 6.28 -2.39 -3.45
C LYS A 106 4.87 -2.97 -3.48
N GLY A 107 3.88 -2.19 -3.08
CA GLY A 107 2.48 -2.59 -3.18
C GLY A 107 1.85 -3.17 -1.91
N LEU A 108 2.62 -3.46 -0.85
CA LEU A 108 2.10 -4.04 0.40
C LEU A 108 0.95 -3.21 1.01
N THR A 109 1.12 -1.89 1.10
CA THR A 109 0.07 -1.00 1.63
C THR A 109 -1.15 -0.95 0.70
N THR A 110 -0.95 -1.10 -0.62
CA THR A 110 -2.03 -1.16 -1.59
C THR A 110 -2.83 -2.46 -1.43
N ALA A 111 -2.13 -3.59 -1.29
CA ALA A 111 -2.75 -4.90 -1.03
C ALA A 111 -3.58 -4.90 0.28
N ALA A 112 -2.99 -4.39 1.37
CA ALA A 112 -3.68 -4.23 2.65
C ALA A 112 -4.90 -3.30 2.55
N GLY A 113 -4.79 -2.21 1.76
CA GLY A 113 -5.89 -1.29 1.49
C GLY A 113 -7.06 -1.94 0.76
N LEU A 114 -6.80 -2.75 -0.25
CA LEU A 114 -7.83 -3.51 -0.96
C LEU A 114 -8.51 -4.54 -0.04
N TRP A 115 -7.74 -5.22 0.79
CA TRP A 115 -8.25 -6.15 1.77
C TRP A 115 -9.19 -5.47 2.79
N ALA A 116 -8.76 -4.34 3.35
CA ALA A 116 -9.57 -3.53 4.26
C ALA A 116 -10.84 -2.99 3.56
N CYS A 117 -10.72 -2.58 2.30
CA CYS A 117 -11.84 -2.08 1.49
C CYS A 117 -12.90 -3.16 1.25
N ALA A 118 -12.50 -4.42 1.04
CA ALA A 118 -13.43 -5.54 0.99
C ALA A 118 -14.20 -5.71 2.31
N GLY A 119 -13.51 -5.64 3.46
CA GLY A 119 -14.15 -5.68 4.76
C GLY A 119 -15.19 -4.57 4.97
N VAL A 120 -14.86 -3.35 4.54
CA VAL A 120 -15.79 -2.20 4.56
C VAL A 120 -17.01 -2.47 3.65
N GLY A 121 -16.78 -3.04 2.47
CA GLY A 121 -17.84 -3.44 1.55
C GLY A 121 -18.79 -4.49 2.15
N LEU A 122 -18.26 -5.52 2.82
CA LEU A 122 -19.05 -6.51 3.55
C LEU A 122 -19.94 -5.85 4.61
N ALA A 123 -19.38 -4.93 5.41
CA ALA A 123 -20.11 -4.20 6.43
C ALA A 123 -21.24 -3.33 5.83
N ALA A 124 -20.97 -2.64 4.73
CA ALA A 124 -22.00 -1.87 4.00
C ALA A 124 -23.11 -2.79 3.47
N GLY A 125 -22.75 -3.94 2.90
CA GLY A 125 -23.69 -4.90 2.32
C GLY A 125 -24.66 -5.51 3.32
N ILE A 126 -24.23 -5.77 4.56
CA ILE A 126 -25.12 -6.27 5.63
C ILE A 126 -25.93 -5.14 6.29
N GLY A 127 -25.76 -3.88 5.87
CA GLY A 127 -26.47 -2.73 6.43
C GLY A 127 -25.86 -2.16 7.74
N PHE A 128 -24.62 -2.54 8.07
CA PHE A 128 -23.89 -1.99 9.23
C PHE A 128 -23.23 -0.65 8.86
N ALA A 129 -24.05 0.36 8.59
CA ALA A 129 -23.62 1.65 8.07
C ALA A 129 -22.70 2.39 9.06
N GLU A 130 -22.98 2.35 10.37
CA GLU A 130 -22.17 2.99 11.40
C GLU A 130 -20.75 2.42 11.41
N GLY A 131 -20.61 1.09 11.39
CA GLY A 131 -19.32 0.41 11.33
C GLY A 131 -18.58 0.70 10.03
N THR A 132 -19.30 0.78 8.92
CA THR A 132 -18.75 1.15 7.61
C THR A 132 -18.11 2.53 7.64
N LEU A 133 -18.82 3.55 8.16
CA LEU A 133 -18.33 4.93 8.24
C LEU A 133 -17.13 5.04 9.20
N LEU A 134 -17.20 4.40 10.36
CA LEU A 134 -16.08 4.38 11.30
C LEU A 134 -14.83 3.74 10.68
N ALA A 135 -14.99 2.60 10.02
CA ALA A 135 -13.87 1.92 9.36
C ALA A 135 -13.19 2.81 8.30
N VAL A 136 -13.98 3.52 7.49
CA VAL A 136 -13.45 4.46 6.49
C VAL A 136 -12.63 5.58 7.15
N ILE A 137 -13.12 6.14 8.26
CA ILE A 137 -12.41 7.19 9.00
C ILE A 137 -11.04 6.65 9.46
N PHE A 138 -10.97 5.45 10.04
CA PHE A 138 -9.71 4.86 10.47
C PHE A 138 -8.78 4.51 9.31
N ILE A 139 -9.31 4.00 8.19
CA ILE A 139 -8.50 3.71 7.00
C ILE A 139 -7.87 5.00 6.45
N LEU A 140 -8.66 6.07 6.33
CA LEU A 140 -8.16 7.37 5.87
C LEU A 140 -7.16 7.98 6.85
N PHE A 141 -7.38 7.82 8.15
CA PHE A 141 -6.43 8.22 9.18
C PHE A 141 -5.09 7.51 8.98
N ILE A 142 -5.08 6.19 8.79
CA ILE A 142 -3.87 5.40 8.52
C ILE A 142 -3.17 5.93 7.27
N PHE A 143 -3.88 6.11 6.16
CA PHE A 143 -3.29 6.52 4.90
C PHE A 143 -2.77 7.97 4.88
N ARG A 144 -3.35 8.86 5.70
CA ARG A 144 -2.98 10.29 5.73
C ARG A 144 -2.02 10.63 6.85
N VAL A 145 -2.19 10.04 8.02
CA VAL A 145 -1.41 10.40 9.21
C VAL A 145 -0.17 9.53 9.37
N LEU A 146 -0.28 8.20 9.16
CA LEU A 146 0.87 7.32 9.31
C LEU A 146 1.86 7.42 8.14
N ALA A 147 1.40 7.68 6.92
CA ALA A 147 2.28 7.77 5.76
C ALA A 147 3.38 8.87 5.87
N PRO A 148 3.11 10.10 6.31
CA PRO A 148 4.16 11.09 6.54
C PRO A 148 5.07 10.74 7.71
N LEU A 149 4.55 10.06 8.75
CA LEU A 149 5.34 9.57 9.87
C LEU A 149 6.35 8.53 9.40
N ASP A 150 5.91 7.57 8.60
CA ASP A 150 6.75 6.55 7.99
C ASP A 150 7.88 7.17 7.15
N LYS A 151 7.57 8.13 6.28
CA LYS A 151 8.57 8.89 5.53
C LYS A 151 9.57 9.62 6.41
N LYS A 152 9.12 10.19 7.53
CA LYS A 152 10.01 10.88 8.48
C LYS A 152 10.95 9.91 9.19
N LEU A 153 10.45 8.74 9.57
CA LEU A 153 11.25 7.67 10.16
C LEU A 153 12.29 7.13 9.17
N HIS A 154 11.90 6.87 7.92
CA HIS A 154 12.82 6.42 6.87
C HIS A 154 13.90 7.46 6.54
N LYS A 155 13.53 8.75 6.48
CA LYS A 155 14.50 9.83 6.27
C LYS A 155 15.58 9.89 7.36
N ASN A 156 15.22 9.54 8.58
CA ASN A 156 16.15 9.49 9.72
C ASN A 156 16.79 8.10 9.90
N SER A 157 16.47 7.10 9.07
CA SER A 157 17.07 5.78 9.19
C SER A 157 18.57 5.82 8.91
N LYS A 158 19.31 4.85 9.46
CA LYS A 158 20.74 4.68 9.16
C LYS A 158 20.99 4.03 7.80
N ARG A 159 19.98 3.38 7.20
CA ARG A 159 20.11 2.69 5.92
C ARG A 159 19.94 3.71 4.79
N ILE A 160 20.84 3.65 3.83
CA ILE A 160 20.77 4.39 2.58
C ILE A 160 21.00 3.42 1.43
N ASP A 161 20.09 3.42 0.47
CA ASP A 161 20.18 2.59 -0.73
C ASP A 161 20.55 3.50 -1.90
N LEU A 162 21.66 3.18 -2.57
CA LEU A 162 22.29 4.02 -3.59
C LEU A 162 22.50 3.22 -4.87
N TYR A 163 22.16 3.81 -5.99
CA TYR A 163 22.69 3.44 -7.29
C TYR A 163 23.88 4.35 -7.58
N MET A 164 25.00 3.77 -7.97
CA MET A 164 26.25 4.50 -8.18
C MET A 164 26.92 4.07 -9.48
N GLU A 165 27.49 5.04 -10.18
CA GLU A 165 28.35 4.83 -11.34
C GLU A 165 29.76 5.30 -11.03
N PHE A 166 30.72 4.46 -11.35
CA PHE A 166 32.14 4.71 -11.08
C PHE A 166 32.88 5.08 -12.36
N LYS A 167 33.93 5.85 -12.25
CA LYS A 167 34.77 6.27 -13.36
C LYS A 167 35.38 5.06 -14.10
N ASP A 168 35.83 4.08 -13.34
CA ASP A 168 36.41 2.82 -13.79
C ASP A 168 36.27 1.74 -12.72
N SER A 169 36.54 0.48 -13.07
CA SER A 169 36.47 -0.64 -12.12
C SER A 169 37.51 -0.56 -11.00
N GLU A 170 38.62 0.12 -11.22
CA GLU A 170 39.69 0.29 -10.24
C GLU A 170 39.28 1.29 -9.14
N SER A 171 38.42 2.25 -9.47
CA SER A 171 37.85 3.25 -8.54
C SER A 171 36.96 2.64 -7.45
N ILE A 172 36.43 1.45 -7.66
CA ILE A 172 35.55 0.78 -6.69
C ILE A 172 36.31 0.41 -5.42
N ARG A 173 37.53 -0.09 -5.53
CA ARG A 173 38.32 -0.53 -4.38
C ARG A 173 38.69 0.61 -3.41
N PRO A 174 39.23 1.75 -3.87
CA PRO A 174 39.46 2.92 -3.02
C PRO A 174 38.18 3.45 -2.36
N PHE A 175 37.06 3.42 -3.11
CA PHE A 175 35.76 3.80 -2.58
C PHE A 175 35.33 2.89 -1.41
N MET A 176 35.43 1.57 -1.57
CA MET A 176 35.09 0.61 -0.51
C MET A 176 35.99 0.79 0.73
N GLU A 177 37.27 1.12 0.54
CA GLU A 177 38.17 1.44 1.65
C GLU A 177 37.77 2.74 2.36
N SER A 178 37.27 3.73 1.63
CA SER A 178 36.77 4.98 2.20
C SER A 178 35.52 4.75 3.07
N LEU A 179 34.60 3.89 2.65
CA LEU A 179 33.43 3.50 3.45
C LEU A 179 33.84 2.85 4.78
N ARG A 180 34.84 1.94 4.75
CA ARG A 180 35.36 1.30 5.95
C ARG A 180 35.99 2.30 6.91
N ARG A 181 36.75 3.29 6.42
CA ARG A 181 37.34 4.37 7.25
C ARG A 181 36.25 5.21 7.93
N GLN A 182 35.14 5.45 7.24
CA GLN A 182 33.99 6.18 7.78
C GLN A 182 33.07 5.33 8.66
N LYS A 183 33.41 4.06 8.92
CA LYS A 183 32.59 3.08 9.68
C LYS A 183 31.19 2.91 9.08
N VAL A 184 31.10 2.95 7.77
CA VAL A 184 29.88 2.67 7.02
C VAL A 184 29.86 1.20 6.68
N ASP A 185 28.82 0.49 7.14
CA ASP A 185 28.66 -0.94 6.86
C ASP A 185 28.01 -1.13 5.49
N LEU A 186 28.60 -1.98 4.66
CA LEU A 186 28.04 -2.44 3.42
C LEU A 186 27.08 -3.61 3.73
N LEU A 187 25.80 -3.45 3.48
CA LEU A 187 24.78 -4.48 3.71
C LEU A 187 24.56 -5.34 2.46
N GLU A 188 24.45 -4.69 1.30
CA GLU A 188 24.25 -5.34 0.02
C GLU A 188 25.10 -4.65 -1.05
N PHE A 189 25.60 -5.44 -1.98
CA PHE A 189 26.38 -4.95 -3.12
C PHE A 189 25.98 -5.76 -4.35
N ASP A 190 25.35 -5.11 -5.31
CA ASP A 190 24.98 -5.71 -6.59
C ASP A 190 25.70 -4.99 -7.72
N PHE A 191 26.72 -5.67 -8.25
CA PHE A 191 27.50 -5.13 -9.38
C PHE A 191 26.75 -5.39 -10.68
N ARG A 192 26.33 -4.35 -11.36
CA ARG A 192 25.66 -4.44 -12.66
C ARG A 192 26.66 -4.34 -13.79
N LYS A 193 26.88 -5.46 -14.46
CA LYS A 193 27.57 -5.44 -15.75
C LYS A 193 26.70 -4.65 -16.74
N ASP A 194 27.32 -3.69 -17.41
CA ASP A 194 26.71 -2.82 -18.40
C ASP A 194 25.93 -3.63 -19.46
N LYS A 195 24.60 -3.39 -19.53
CA LYS A 195 23.73 -3.95 -20.57
C LYS A 195 23.78 -3.17 -21.88
N LEU A 196 24.35 -1.96 -21.86
CA LEU A 196 24.32 -1.01 -22.99
C LEU A 196 25.68 -0.86 -23.66
N GLY A 197 26.74 -1.56 -23.23
CA GLY A 197 28.06 -1.51 -23.83
C GLY A 197 28.83 -0.20 -23.63
N LEU A 198 28.38 0.64 -22.67
CA LEU A 198 29.01 1.94 -22.35
C LEU A 198 30.24 1.83 -21.43
N HIS A 199 30.60 0.62 -20.98
CA HIS A 199 31.75 0.31 -20.12
C HIS A 199 31.83 1.11 -18.80
N ILE A 200 30.74 1.74 -18.34
CA ILE A 200 30.67 2.44 -17.06
C ILE A 200 30.31 1.44 -15.96
N PRO A 201 31.21 1.16 -15.02
CA PRO A 201 30.91 0.23 -13.93
C PRO A 201 29.88 0.84 -13.00
N ALA A 202 28.74 0.18 -12.87
CA ALA A 202 27.63 0.60 -12.01
C ALA A 202 27.35 -0.43 -10.91
N ALA A 203 27.02 0.03 -9.73
CA ALA A 203 26.65 -0.83 -8.62
C ALA A 203 25.43 -0.28 -7.86
N ALA A 204 24.53 -1.17 -7.46
CA ALA A 204 23.54 -0.88 -6.45
C ALA A 204 24.07 -1.31 -5.08
N MET A 205 24.01 -0.41 -4.09
CA MET A 205 24.55 -0.64 -2.76
C MET A 205 23.56 -0.26 -1.70
N SER A 206 23.40 -1.11 -0.69
CA SER A 206 22.74 -0.78 0.57
C SER A 206 23.77 -0.54 1.64
N LEU A 207 23.81 0.64 2.19
CA LEU A 207 24.78 1.07 3.19
C LEU A 207 24.09 1.37 4.52
N ARG A 208 24.78 1.07 5.64
CA ARG A 208 24.35 1.46 6.98
C ARG A 208 25.33 2.49 7.55
N LEU A 209 24.82 3.70 7.74
CA LEU A 209 25.57 4.80 8.34
C LEU A 209 25.74 4.60 9.87
N PRO A 210 26.84 5.07 10.46
CA PRO A 210 27.11 4.88 11.89
C PRO A 210 26.10 5.61 12.79
N HIS A 211 25.62 6.79 12.39
CA HIS A 211 24.70 7.59 13.19
C HIS A 211 23.43 7.97 12.41
N TYR A 212 22.35 8.24 13.15
CA TYR A 212 21.09 8.75 12.59
C TYR A 212 21.28 10.17 12.04
N GLY A 213 20.58 10.51 10.96
CA GLY A 213 20.58 11.86 10.38
C GLY A 213 21.78 12.22 9.51
N GLN A 214 22.76 11.33 9.35
CA GLN A 214 23.97 11.59 8.55
C GLN A 214 23.79 11.45 7.04
N LYS A 215 22.65 10.98 6.56
CA LYS A 215 22.40 10.77 5.11
C LYS A 215 22.75 11.99 4.25
N ARG A 216 22.41 13.19 4.72
CA ARG A 216 22.67 14.43 3.97
C ARG A 216 24.15 14.76 3.88
N ALA A 217 24.87 14.61 4.99
CA ALA A 217 26.33 14.83 5.04
C ALA A 217 27.02 13.80 4.14
N PHE A 218 26.68 12.53 4.27
CA PHE A 218 27.23 11.45 3.47
C PHE A 218 27.02 11.65 1.95
N LYS A 219 25.81 12.11 1.54
CA LYS A 219 25.57 12.46 0.14
C LYS A 219 26.42 13.62 -0.36
N ASN A 220 26.69 14.60 0.48
CA ASN A 220 27.57 15.70 0.11
C ASN A 220 29.03 15.22 -0.05
N ASP A 221 29.49 14.32 0.81
CA ASP A 221 30.81 13.70 0.70
C ASP A 221 30.94 12.87 -0.59
N LEU A 222 29.88 12.14 -0.96
CA LEU A 222 29.84 11.39 -2.22
C LEU A 222 29.96 12.29 -3.45
N ARG A 223 29.39 13.49 -3.45
CA ARG A 223 29.52 14.46 -4.55
C ARG A 223 30.95 14.95 -4.77
N ASN A 224 31.74 14.97 -3.70
CA ASN A 224 33.12 15.41 -3.71
C ASN A 224 34.11 14.25 -3.96
N THR A 225 33.62 13.03 -4.13
CA THR A 225 34.44 11.85 -4.31
C THR A 225 34.77 11.65 -5.78
N GLU A 226 36.02 11.80 -6.19
CA GLU A 226 36.49 11.75 -7.59
C GLU A 226 36.22 10.41 -8.30
N SER A 227 36.08 9.33 -7.53
CA SER A 227 35.83 7.98 -8.03
C SER A 227 34.36 7.74 -8.46
N VAL A 228 33.42 8.61 -8.07
CA VAL A 228 31.98 8.49 -8.33
C VAL A 228 31.58 9.51 -9.40
N VAL A 229 31.06 9.03 -10.53
CA VAL A 229 30.58 9.88 -11.64
C VAL A 229 29.15 10.30 -11.41
N TYR A 230 28.32 9.36 -10.96
CA TYR A 230 26.91 9.59 -10.69
C TYR A 230 26.44 8.77 -9.50
N PHE A 231 25.52 9.30 -8.72
CA PHE A 231 24.77 8.52 -7.73
C PHE A 231 23.36 9.04 -7.55
N GLU A 232 22.46 8.12 -7.22
CA GLU A 232 21.07 8.37 -6.92
C GLU A 232 20.64 7.55 -5.70
N GLU A 233 19.89 8.15 -4.77
CA GLU A 233 19.22 7.40 -3.70
C GLU A 233 17.97 6.73 -4.28
N VAL A 234 17.84 5.47 -3.99
CA VAL A 234 16.81 4.59 -4.56
C VAL A 234 15.76 4.23 -3.54
#